data_9f4697721397dd8c65dd4597ff9e0fdf
#
_entry.id   9f4697721397dd8c65dd4597ff9e0fdf
#
_cell.length_a   1.000
_cell.length_b   1.000
_cell.length_c   1.000
_cell.angle_alpha   90.00
_cell.angle_beta   90.00
_cell.angle_gamma   90.00
#
_symmetry.space_group_name_H-M   'P 1'
#
loop_
_entity.id
_entity.type
_entity.pdbx_description
1 polymer ?
#
loop_
_entity_poly.entity_id
_entity_poly.type
_entity_poly.pdbx_seq_one_letter_code
_entity_poly.pdbx_strand_id
1 'polypeptide(L)'
;SGQGLEELESELADTRTYLNTLEESLTRLENVKNGLNLKLSSRQKQLEEADGTAAQLNRQLEASTQRLQLLTDLERNMNGYQHSVKTVMKAAQNHRLRGIIGPVSSILTVQPGYEVAIETALGFALQNIVVDGETAAKAAMAFLRNERAGRATFLPLDTVKGSHFDASRLSGS
;
A
#
# COMPACT_ATOMS: atom_id res chain seq x y z
N SER A 1 -84.39 2.13 43.79
CA SER A 1 -84.68 3.21 42.89
C SER A 1 -83.85 3.02 41.60
N GLY A 2 -84.58 3.00 40.48
CA GLY A 2 -84.00 2.68 39.16
C GLY A 2 -82.92 3.67 38.62
N GLN A 3 -83.00 4.94 39.02
CA GLN A 3 -82.01 5.97 38.58
C GLN A 3 -80.56 5.69 39.02
N GLY A 4 -80.38 5.17 40.24
CA GLY A 4 -79.00 4.83 40.70
C GLY A 4 -78.41 3.63 40.02
N LEU A 5 -79.23 2.72 39.47
CA LEU A 5 -78.77 1.59 38.67
C LEU A 5 -78.35 2.03 37.26
N GLU A 6 -79.10 2.93 36.62
CA GLU A 6 -78.75 3.48 35.31
C GLU A 6 -77.44 4.32 35.34
N GLU A 7 -77.21 5.10 36.40
CA GLU A 7 -75.97 5.85 36.60
C GLU A 7 -74.78 4.92 36.77
N LEU A 8 -74.92 3.85 37.56
CA LEU A 8 -73.87 2.84 37.75
C LEU A 8 -73.57 2.05 36.45
N GLU A 9 -74.59 1.73 35.66
CA GLU A 9 -74.42 1.08 34.37
C GLU A 9 -73.69 1.99 33.37
N SER A 10 -74.00 3.29 33.37
CA SER A 10 -73.32 4.29 32.53
C SER A 10 -71.83 4.45 32.93
N GLU A 11 -71.55 4.60 34.23
CA GLU A 11 -70.17 4.67 34.74
C GLU A 11 -69.38 3.39 34.42
N LEU A 12 -70.02 2.24 34.48
CA LEU A 12 -69.38 0.95 34.16
C LEU A 12 -69.09 0.85 32.68
N ALA A 13 -69.97 1.33 31.79
CA ALA A 13 -69.71 1.38 30.34
C ALA A 13 -68.60 2.35 29.99
N ASP A 14 -68.56 3.56 30.61
CA ASP A 14 -67.47 4.52 30.38
C ASP A 14 -66.11 3.99 30.85
N THR A 15 -66.10 3.36 32.03
CA THR A 15 -64.87 2.74 32.56
C THR A 15 -64.38 1.61 31.68
N ARG A 16 -65.26 0.77 31.16
CA ARG A 16 -64.88 -0.27 30.19
C ARG A 16 -64.31 0.30 28.89
N THR A 17 -64.90 1.34 28.34
CA THR A 17 -64.45 2.04 27.18
C THR A 17 -63.07 2.64 27.40
N TYR A 18 -62.82 3.28 28.53
CA TYR A 18 -61.55 3.81 28.95
C TYR A 18 -60.48 2.71 29.08
N LEU A 19 -60.87 1.60 29.71
CA LEU A 19 -59.99 0.45 29.90
C LEU A 19 -59.54 -0.15 28.55
N ASN A 20 -60.48 -0.33 27.62
CA ASN A 20 -60.17 -0.80 26.26
C ASN A 20 -59.21 0.15 25.52
N THR A 21 -59.41 1.48 25.65
CA THR A 21 -58.52 2.48 25.03
C THR A 21 -57.10 2.41 25.61
N LEU A 22 -56.97 2.18 26.91
CA LEU A 22 -55.69 1.98 27.59
C LEU A 22 -54.99 0.70 27.12
N GLU A 23 -55.72 -0.41 27.04
CA GLU A 23 -55.18 -1.69 26.55
C GLU A 23 -54.69 -1.59 25.10
N GLU A 24 -55.43 -0.93 24.22
CA GLU A 24 -55.01 -0.66 22.86
C GLU A 24 -53.74 0.20 22.82
N SER A 25 -53.67 1.23 23.68
CA SER A 25 -52.47 2.10 23.76
C SER A 25 -51.26 1.34 24.29
N LEU A 26 -51.44 0.47 25.26
CA LEU A 26 -50.42 -0.40 25.81
C LEU A 26 -49.88 -1.35 24.74
N THR A 27 -50.77 -2.00 24.00
CA THR A 27 -50.38 -2.89 22.88
C THR A 27 -49.59 -2.15 21.80
N ARG A 28 -50.01 -0.93 21.44
CA ARG A 28 -49.24 -0.09 20.48
C ARG A 28 -47.83 0.24 20.99
N LEU A 29 -47.73 0.66 22.26
CA LEU A 29 -46.45 0.98 22.88
C LEU A 29 -45.53 -0.25 22.96
N GLU A 30 -46.04 -1.42 23.27
CA GLU A 30 -45.29 -2.67 23.27
C GLU A 30 -44.77 -3.01 21.86
N ASN A 31 -45.62 -2.85 20.84
CA ASN A 31 -45.22 -3.07 19.46
C ASN A 31 -44.09 -2.09 19.01
N VAL A 32 -44.21 -0.81 19.34
CA VAL A 32 -43.19 0.20 19.09
C VAL A 32 -41.88 -0.15 19.81
N LYS A 33 -41.95 -0.50 21.09
CA LYS A 33 -40.82 -0.92 21.90
C LYS A 33 -40.10 -2.12 21.26
N ASN A 34 -40.84 -3.14 20.87
CA ASN A 34 -40.30 -4.33 20.25
C ASN A 34 -39.64 -4.01 18.90
N GLY A 35 -40.28 -3.17 18.08
CA GLY A 35 -39.71 -2.70 16.81
C GLY A 35 -38.42 -1.90 16.99
N LEU A 36 -38.33 -1.05 18.00
CA LEU A 36 -37.14 -0.30 18.34
C LEU A 36 -36.03 -1.19 18.86
N ASN A 37 -36.33 -2.19 19.68
CA ASN A 37 -35.35 -3.16 20.17
C ASN A 37 -34.75 -3.99 19.03
N LEU A 38 -35.56 -4.45 18.07
CA LEU A 38 -35.08 -5.14 16.87
C LEU A 38 -34.16 -4.25 16.03
N LYS A 39 -34.54 -2.98 15.87
CA LYS A 39 -33.76 -2.01 15.13
C LYS A 39 -32.41 -1.73 15.81
N LEU A 40 -32.43 -1.59 17.13
CA LEU A 40 -31.21 -1.40 17.93
C LEU A 40 -30.26 -2.60 17.81
N SER A 41 -30.77 -3.81 18.01
CA SER A 41 -30.01 -5.05 17.87
C SER A 41 -29.39 -5.19 16.47
N SER A 42 -30.14 -4.90 15.41
CA SER A 42 -29.64 -4.92 14.05
C SER A 42 -28.52 -3.90 13.83
N ARG A 43 -28.66 -2.68 14.39
CA ARG A 43 -27.62 -1.65 14.29
C ARG A 43 -26.36 -1.99 15.08
N GLN A 44 -26.52 -2.58 16.26
CA GLN A 44 -25.37 -3.07 17.04
C GLN A 44 -24.57 -4.11 16.27
N LYS A 45 -25.25 -5.08 15.66
CA LYS A 45 -24.59 -6.10 14.83
C LYS A 45 -23.85 -5.49 13.64
N GLN A 46 -24.47 -4.53 12.93
CA GLN A 46 -23.80 -3.83 11.83
C GLN A 46 -22.57 -3.05 12.29
N LEU A 47 -22.62 -2.44 13.47
CA LEU A 47 -21.47 -1.74 14.04
C LEU A 47 -20.33 -2.70 14.35
N GLU A 48 -20.61 -3.83 15.01
CA GLU A 48 -19.61 -4.85 15.32
C GLU A 48 -18.94 -5.41 14.06
N GLU A 49 -19.72 -5.67 13.01
CA GLU A 49 -19.21 -6.12 11.71
C GLU A 49 -18.31 -5.06 11.04
N ALA A 50 -18.72 -3.80 11.10
CA ALA A 50 -17.94 -2.68 10.55
C ALA A 50 -16.63 -2.47 11.34
N ASP A 51 -16.68 -2.52 12.66
CA ASP A 51 -15.51 -2.40 13.53
C ASP A 51 -14.52 -3.57 13.28
N GLY A 52 -15.02 -4.79 13.13
CA GLY A 52 -14.22 -5.95 12.78
C GLY A 52 -13.52 -5.80 11.44
N THR A 53 -14.24 -5.30 10.43
CA THR A 53 -13.69 -5.04 9.09
C THR A 53 -12.63 -3.94 9.12
N ALA A 54 -12.91 -2.84 9.82
CA ALA A 54 -11.96 -1.74 9.99
C ALA A 54 -10.67 -2.19 10.68
N ALA A 55 -10.78 -2.98 11.75
CA ALA A 55 -9.62 -3.54 12.44
C ALA A 55 -8.79 -4.48 11.55
N GLN A 56 -9.42 -5.26 10.70
CA GLN A 56 -8.74 -6.13 9.73
C GLN A 56 -8.00 -5.33 8.67
N LEU A 57 -8.65 -4.31 8.10
CA LEU A 57 -8.04 -3.43 7.09
C LEU A 57 -6.85 -2.65 7.67
N ASN A 58 -6.96 -2.16 8.89
CA ASN A 58 -5.85 -1.48 9.56
C ASN A 58 -4.63 -2.40 9.74
N ARG A 59 -4.83 -3.65 10.16
CA ARG A 59 -3.73 -4.63 10.26
C ARG A 59 -3.06 -4.90 8.91
N GLN A 60 -3.84 -5.02 7.83
CA GLN A 60 -3.31 -5.20 6.48
C GLN A 60 -2.53 -3.97 6.00
N LEU A 61 -3.03 -2.78 6.30
CA LEU A 61 -2.35 -1.52 5.97
C LEU A 61 -1.01 -1.40 6.70
N GLU A 62 -0.98 -1.69 8.01
CA GLU A 62 0.26 -1.68 8.81
C GLU A 62 1.29 -2.67 8.26
N ALA A 63 0.87 -3.92 7.98
CA ALA A 63 1.76 -4.93 7.42
C ALA A 63 2.31 -4.52 6.04
N SER A 64 1.48 -3.95 5.17
CA SER A 64 1.89 -3.46 3.85
C SER A 64 2.84 -2.28 3.96
N THR A 65 2.59 -1.36 4.89
CA THR A 65 3.45 -0.19 5.15
C THR A 65 4.82 -0.62 5.66
N GLN A 66 4.88 -1.56 6.61
CA GLN A 66 6.14 -2.11 7.12
C GLN A 66 6.94 -2.81 6.03
N ARG A 67 6.25 -3.60 5.18
CA ARG A 67 6.91 -4.27 4.04
C ARG A 67 7.47 -3.27 3.03
N LEU A 68 6.71 -2.22 2.72
CA LEU A 68 7.17 -1.15 1.83
C LEU A 68 8.40 -0.45 2.41
N GLN A 69 8.39 -0.12 3.70
CA GLN A 69 9.51 0.52 4.37
C GLN A 69 10.76 -0.36 4.34
N LEU A 70 10.62 -1.66 4.64
CA LEU A 70 11.73 -2.61 4.56
C LEU A 70 12.32 -2.68 3.15
N LEU A 71 11.48 -2.79 2.12
CA LEU A 71 11.93 -2.83 0.71
C LEU A 71 12.63 -1.52 0.31
N THR A 72 12.09 -0.38 0.73
CA THR A 72 12.70 0.94 0.49
C THR A 72 14.06 1.06 1.18
N ASP A 73 14.19 0.58 2.42
CA ASP A 73 15.45 0.59 3.15
C ASP A 73 16.49 -0.36 2.53
N LEU A 74 16.06 -1.54 2.05
CA LEU A 74 16.92 -2.45 1.30
C LEU A 74 17.43 -1.82 0.00
N GLU A 75 16.55 -1.13 -0.73
CA GLU A 75 16.93 -0.41 -1.95
C GLU A 75 17.89 0.74 -1.65
N ARG A 76 17.61 1.59 -0.65
CA ARG A 76 18.48 2.69 -0.23
C ARG A 76 19.85 2.21 0.27
N ASN A 77 19.89 1.12 1.00
CA ASN A 77 21.14 0.52 1.48
C ASN A 77 21.89 -0.24 0.40
N MET A 78 21.32 -0.35 -0.81
CA MET A 78 21.95 -0.99 -1.98
C MET A 78 22.56 -2.36 -1.63
N ASN A 79 21.85 -3.16 -0.84
CA ASN A 79 22.28 -4.51 -0.48
C ASN A 79 22.43 -5.34 -1.78
N GLY A 80 23.57 -5.96 -1.96
CA GLY A 80 23.91 -6.68 -3.20
C GLY A 80 24.85 -5.92 -4.13
N TYR A 81 25.01 -4.60 -3.98
CA TYR A 81 26.02 -3.86 -4.74
C TYR A 81 27.40 -3.94 -4.09
N GLN A 82 28.43 -3.89 -4.93
CA GLN A 82 29.81 -3.78 -4.43
C GLN A 82 30.03 -2.47 -3.68
N HIS A 83 30.96 -2.49 -2.74
CA HIS A 83 31.29 -1.33 -1.91
C HIS A 83 31.61 -0.07 -2.74
N SER A 84 32.34 -0.22 -3.83
CA SER A 84 32.67 0.86 -4.75
C SER A 84 31.44 1.53 -5.37
N VAL A 85 30.45 0.72 -5.82
CA VAL A 85 29.20 1.22 -6.39
C VAL A 85 28.41 1.98 -5.34
N LYS A 86 28.25 1.41 -4.14
CA LYS A 86 27.59 2.07 -3.00
C LYS A 86 28.23 3.42 -2.68
N THR A 87 29.55 3.48 -2.66
CA THR A 87 30.30 4.69 -2.34
C THR A 87 30.06 5.79 -3.37
N VAL A 88 30.07 5.46 -4.67
CA VAL A 88 29.78 6.41 -5.75
C VAL A 88 28.33 6.92 -5.66
N MET A 89 27.38 6.00 -5.49
CA MET A 89 25.96 6.37 -5.43
C MET A 89 25.66 7.25 -4.21
N LYS A 90 26.24 6.96 -3.06
CA LYS A 90 26.13 7.80 -1.86
C LYS A 90 26.74 9.20 -2.06
N ALA A 91 27.89 9.27 -2.74
CA ALA A 91 28.51 10.54 -3.07
C ALA A 91 27.67 11.36 -4.06
N ALA A 92 27.02 10.71 -5.03
CA ALA A 92 26.09 11.35 -5.95
C ALA A 92 24.84 11.89 -5.24
N GLN A 93 24.23 11.10 -4.35
CA GLN A 93 23.10 11.52 -3.53
C GLN A 93 23.41 12.74 -2.65
N ASN A 94 24.64 12.80 -2.13
CA ASN A 94 25.14 13.91 -1.31
C ASN A 94 25.70 15.08 -2.16
N HIS A 95 25.48 15.10 -3.47
CA HIS A 95 25.95 16.11 -4.41
C HIS A 95 27.49 16.30 -4.47
N ARG A 96 28.27 15.32 -3.95
CA ARG A 96 29.75 15.33 -4.04
C ARG A 96 30.26 14.91 -5.41
N LEU A 97 29.47 14.12 -6.15
CA LEU A 97 29.71 13.77 -7.55
C LEU A 97 28.52 14.21 -8.38
N ARG A 98 28.81 14.75 -9.57
CA ARG A 98 27.81 15.16 -10.56
C ARG A 98 27.89 14.26 -11.79
N GLY A 99 26.80 14.17 -12.55
CA GLY A 99 26.76 13.38 -13.78
C GLY A 99 26.68 11.87 -13.57
N ILE A 100 26.38 11.43 -12.36
CA ILE A 100 26.12 10.00 -12.07
C ILE A 100 24.63 9.76 -12.29
N ILE A 101 24.28 8.87 -13.24
CA ILE A 101 22.90 8.52 -13.56
C ILE A 101 22.44 7.38 -12.66
N GLY A 102 23.22 6.30 -12.59
CA GLY A 102 22.92 5.16 -11.73
C GLY A 102 23.54 3.86 -12.24
N PRO A 103 23.42 2.78 -11.46
CA PRO A 103 23.85 1.46 -11.92
C PRO A 103 22.90 0.95 -13.03
N VAL A 104 23.42 0.13 -13.93
CA VAL A 104 22.65 -0.44 -15.05
C VAL A 104 21.37 -1.11 -14.57
N SER A 105 21.40 -1.84 -13.45
CA SER A 105 20.25 -2.50 -12.85
C SER A 105 19.10 -1.55 -12.45
N SER A 106 19.41 -0.30 -12.13
CA SER A 106 18.38 0.69 -11.77
C SER A 106 17.76 1.42 -12.97
N ILE A 107 18.39 1.30 -14.14
CA ILE A 107 18.00 2.00 -15.38
C ILE A 107 17.24 1.06 -16.31
N LEU A 108 17.56 -0.24 -16.25
CA LEU A 108 16.90 -1.24 -17.08
C LEU A 108 15.48 -1.49 -16.62
N THR A 109 14.56 -1.46 -17.58
CA THR A 109 13.21 -1.97 -17.42
C THR A 109 13.13 -3.33 -18.10
N VAL A 110 12.84 -4.38 -17.33
CA VAL A 110 12.74 -5.75 -17.82
C VAL A 110 11.28 -6.15 -17.87
N GLN A 111 10.86 -6.81 -18.96
CA GLN A 111 9.51 -7.36 -19.05
C GLN A 111 9.34 -8.51 -18.06
N PRO A 112 8.16 -8.66 -17.42
CA PRO A 112 7.88 -9.75 -16.51
C PRO A 112 8.18 -11.12 -17.13
N GLY A 113 8.90 -11.96 -16.39
CA GLY A 113 9.29 -13.30 -16.81
C GLY A 113 10.69 -13.40 -17.46
N TYR A 114 11.34 -12.27 -17.76
CA TYR A 114 12.69 -12.26 -18.33
C TYR A 114 13.78 -11.85 -17.31
N GLU A 115 13.41 -11.58 -16.07
CA GLU A 115 14.32 -11.05 -15.05
C GLU A 115 15.54 -11.95 -14.83
N VAL A 116 15.31 -13.26 -14.66
CA VAL A 116 16.38 -14.24 -14.43
C VAL A 116 17.30 -14.38 -15.66
N ALA A 117 16.74 -14.33 -16.87
CA ALA A 117 17.51 -14.41 -18.10
C ALA A 117 18.43 -13.20 -18.27
N ILE A 118 17.91 -12.00 -18.00
CA ILE A 118 18.67 -10.74 -18.07
C ILE A 118 19.74 -10.70 -16.97
N GLU A 119 19.38 -11.09 -15.74
CA GLU A 119 20.33 -11.16 -14.63
C GLU A 119 21.49 -12.13 -14.95
N THR A 120 21.18 -13.30 -15.51
CA THR A 120 22.17 -14.29 -15.91
C THR A 120 23.05 -13.77 -17.04
N ALA A 121 22.49 -13.11 -18.05
CA ALA A 121 23.20 -12.61 -19.21
C ALA A 121 24.12 -11.42 -18.86
N LEU A 122 23.68 -10.51 -18.03
CA LEU A 122 24.43 -9.30 -17.66
C LEU A 122 25.35 -9.52 -16.46
N GLY A 123 24.98 -10.37 -15.52
CA GLY A 123 25.77 -10.67 -14.33
C GLY A 123 26.32 -9.41 -13.64
N PHE A 124 27.62 -9.34 -13.48
CA PHE A 124 28.29 -8.17 -12.86
C PHE A 124 28.12 -6.86 -13.62
N ALA A 125 27.78 -6.90 -14.92
CA ALA A 125 27.59 -5.69 -15.71
C ALA A 125 26.35 -4.88 -15.22
N LEU A 126 25.43 -5.52 -14.50
CA LEU A 126 24.31 -4.84 -13.82
C LEU A 126 24.77 -3.79 -12.80
N GLN A 127 25.97 -3.93 -12.27
CA GLN A 127 26.57 -3.00 -11.31
C GLN A 127 27.39 -1.88 -11.97
N ASN A 128 27.59 -1.91 -13.29
CA ASN A 128 28.28 -0.84 -14.00
C ASN A 128 27.49 0.46 -13.82
N ILE A 129 28.21 1.56 -13.60
CA ILE A 129 27.61 2.86 -13.30
C ILE A 129 27.53 3.66 -14.60
N VAL A 130 26.32 4.00 -14.99
CA VAL A 130 26.07 4.89 -16.14
C VAL A 130 26.27 6.33 -15.68
N VAL A 131 27.02 7.08 -16.48
CA VAL A 131 27.33 8.50 -16.25
C VAL A 131 27.05 9.30 -17.52
N ASP A 132 26.80 10.60 -17.38
CA ASP A 132 26.45 11.49 -18.49
C ASP A 132 27.59 11.66 -19.49
N GLY A 133 28.86 11.57 -19.04
CA GLY A 133 30.01 11.70 -19.92
C GLY A 133 31.33 11.28 -19.29
N GLU A 134 32.39 11.34 -20.12
CA GLU A 134 33.75 10.95 -19.74
C GLU A 134 34.27 11.77 -18.54
N THR A 135 33.93 13.04 -18.47
CA THR A 135 34.34 13.91 -17.36
C THR A 135 33.81 13.43 -16.02
N ALA A 136 32.53 13.03 -15.97
CA ALA A 136 31.91 12.48 -14.75
C ALA A 136 32.54 11.12 -14.37
N ALA A 137 32.87 10.26 -15.37
CA ALA A 137 33.54 9.01 -15.12
C ALA A 137 34.93 9.24 -14.49
N LYS A 138 35.73 10.17 -15.04
CA LYS A 138 37.04 10.51 -14.50
C LYS A 138 36.97 11.04 -13.07
N ALA A 139 35.99 11.90 -12.80
CA ALA A 139 35.75 12.44 -11.45
C ALA A 139 35.39 11.33 -10.45
N ALA A 140 34.51 10.41 -10.85
CA ALA A 140 34.11 9.29 -10.00
C ALA A 140 35.26 8.28 -9.76
N MET A 141 36.09 8.02 -10.77
CA MET A 141 37.29 7.19 -10.62
C MET A 141 38.30 7.82 -9.65
N ALA A 142 38.55 9.13 -9.78
CA ALA A 142 39.44 9.85 -8.87
C ALA A 142 38.88 9.83 -7.43
N PHE A 143 37.58 10.02 -7.27
CA PHE A 143 36.90 9.94 -5.97
C PHE A 143 37.07 8.57 -5.32
N LEU A 144 36.81 7.46 -6.05
CA LEU A 144 37.01 6.10 -5.53
C LEU A 144 38.45 5.83 -5.11
N ARG A 145 39.43 6.36 -5.88
CA ARG A 145 40.85 6.24 -5.54
C ARG A 145 41.17 6.95 -4.23
N ASN A 146 40.70 8.18 -4.09
CA ASN A 146 40.94 8.99 -2.89
C ASN A 146 40.31 8.39 -1.63
N GLU A 147 39.09 7.84 -1.76
CA GLU A 147 38.38 7.18 -0.68
C GLU A 147 38.85 5.73 -0.44
N ARG A 148 39.75 5.21 -1.26
CA ARG A 148 40.21 3.80 -1.22
C ARG A 148 39.06 2.79 -1.25
N ALA A 149 37.99 3.12 -1.98
CA ALA A 149 36.72 2.38 -1.97
C ALA A 149 36.62 1.28 -3.04
N GLY A 150 37.75 0.91 -3.64
CA GLY A 150 37.80 -0.15 -4.66
C GLY A 150 37.64 0.38 -6.09
N ARG A 151 37.20 -0.50 -7.00
CA ARG A 151 37.03 -0.21 -8.43
C ARG A 151 35.58 -0.36 -8.84
N ALA A 152 35.14 0.43 -9.80
CA ALA A 152 33.88 0.29 -10.49
C ALA A 152 34.07 0.53 -11.98
N THR A 153 33.21 -0.05 -12.80
CA THR A 153 33.15 0.20 -14.25
C THR A 153 32.15 1.32 -14.50
N PHE A 154 32.57 2.29 -15.30
CA PHE A 154 31.72 3.43 -15.68
C PHE A 154 31.39 3.35 -17.16
N LEU A 155 30.17 3.68 -17.53
CA LEU A 155 29.64 3.71 -18.89
C LEU A 155 29.24 5.15 -19.23
N PRO A 156 30.17 5.94 -19.84
CA PRO A 156 29.86 7.32 -20.24
C PRO A 156 28.93 7.31 -21.45
N LEU A 157 27.79 8.00 -21.39
CA LEU A 157 26.83 8.04 -22.50
C LEU A 157 27.32 8.76 -23.74
N ASP A 158 28.30 9.66 -23.61
CA ASP A 158 28.92 10.39 -24.73
C ASP A 158 29.88 9.53 -25.54
N THR A 159 30.39 8.42 -25.00
CA THR A 159 31.39 7.55 -25.64
C THR A 159 30.89 6.14 -25.94
N VAL A 160 29.82 5.70 -25.28
CA VAL A 160 29.20 4.38 -25.50
C VAL A 160 28.49 4.38 -26.86
N LYS A 161 28.99 3.56 -27.81
CA LYS A 161 28.32 3.33 -29.08
C LYS A 161 27.43 2.08 -28.95
N GLY A 162 26.12 2.23 -29.08
CA GLY A 162 25.20 1.11 -29.17
C GLY A 162 25.34 0.38 -30.50
N SER A 163 25.37 -0.96 -30.47
CA SER A 163 25.14 -1.76 -31.67
C SER A 163 23.70 -2.29 -31.63
N HIS A 164 22.98 -2.15 -32.73
CA HIS A 164 21.68 -2.78 -32.85
C HIS A 164 21.84 -4.29 -33.01
N PHE A 165 21.16 -5.04 -32.14
CA PHE A 165 21.09 -6.48 -32.28
C PHE A 165 20.12 -6.79 -33.42
N ASP A 166 20.62 -7.46 -34.46
CA ASP A 166 19.80 -7.92 -35.58
C ASP A 166 19.06 -9.21 -35.19
N ALA A 167 17.78 -9.03 -34.82
CA ALA A 167 16.92 -10.14 -34.42
C ALA A 167 16.68 -11.18 -35.56
N SER A 168 17.00 -10.86 -36.81
CA SER A 168 16.90 -11.80 -37.92
C SER A 168 17.87 -13.00 -37.82
N ARG A 169 18.91 -12.86 -37.01
CA ARG A 169 19.88 -13.94 -36.73
C ARG A 169 19.32 -15.03 -35.78
N LEU A 170 18.22 -14.80 -35.12
CA LEU A 170 17.59 -15.79 -34.22
C LEU A 170 16.53 -16.63 -34.91
N SER A 171 16.14 -16.33 -36.15
CA SER A 171 15.09 -17.03 -36.86
C SER A 171 15.57 -18.26 -37.65
N GLY A 172 16.78 -18.76 -37.38
CA GLY A 172 17.40 -19.88 -38.07
C GLY A 172 17.74 -21.05 -37.17
N SER A 173 16.77 -21.57 -36.41
CA SER A 173 16.87 -22.88 -35.76
C SER A 173 15.50 -23.52 -35.64
#